data_dcaf3819d0a649ab644b1e7638758535
#
_entry.id   dcaf3819d0a649ab644b1e7638758535
#
_cell.length_a   1.000
_cell.length_b   1.000
_cell.length_c   1.000
_cell.angle_alpha   90.00
_cell.angle_beta   90.00
_cell.angle_gamma   90.00
#
_symmetry.space_group_name_H-M   'P 1'
#
loop_
_entity.id
_entity.type
_entity.pdbx_description
1 polymer ?
#
loop_
_entity_poly.entity_id
_entity_poly.type
_entity_poly.pdbx_seq_one_letter_code
_entity_poly.pdbx_strand_id
1 'polypeptide(L)'
;GLVGSEMCIRDSDHIMSLDLVRESFGYPPVYVAESEASWLYTPELNLSGLDRHNDIETLVLKPAEHFFIYYEKYDLDGFTFYVLPTPGHSIGGVSLVFPEGHFVLSGDALFRESIGRTDLPTGNFDQLITGIKQELLHLPKEYDVYPGHGPATTIAHEKMFNPFLK
;
A
#
# COMPACT_ATOMS: atom_id res chain seq x y z
N GLY A 1 16.14 7.72 -2.64
CA GLY A 1 14.79 7.86 -2.09
C GLY A 1 14.28 6.56 -1.51
N LEU A 2 13.68 6.61 -0.34
CA LEU A 2 12.95 5.46 0.19
C LEU A 2 11.58 5.44 -0.48
N VAL A 3 11.39 4.48 -1.36
CA VAL A 3 10.09 4.17 -1.91
C VAL A 3 9.59 2.96 -1.16
N GLY A 4 8.44 3.07 -0.54
CA GLY A 4 7.67 1.90 -0.38
C GLY A 4 7.34 1.32 0.96
N SER A 5 7.35 2.08 2.04
CA SER A 5 6.60 1.61 3.21
C SER A 5 5.16 2.14 3.26
N GLU A 6 4.83 3.08 2.38
CA GLU A 6 3.64 3.93 2.51
C GLU A 6 2.51 3.56 1.55
N MET A 7 2.37 2.30 1.18
CA MET A 7 1.30 1.85 0.28
C MET A 7 -0.09 1.87 0.93
N CYS A 8 -0.14 1.97 2.25
CA CYS A 8 -1.38 2.10 3.00
C CYS A 8 -1.10 2.89 4.30
N ILE A 9 -1.47 4.16 4.34
CA ILE A 9 -1.26 5.02 5.51
C ILE A 9 -2.28 4.74 6.62
N ARG A 10 -3.33 4.03 6.28
CA ARG A 10 -4.43 3.78 7.20
C ARG A 10 -4.03 2.99 8.44
N ASP A 11 -3.18 1.98 8.26
CA ASP A 11 -2.78 1.13 9.36
C ASP A 11 -1.48 1.64 9.96
N SER A 12 -1.52 2.04 11.23
CA SER A 12 -0.41 2.68 11.94
C SER A 12 0.89 1.87 11.91
N ASP A 13 0.81 0.54 11.79
CA ASP A 13 1.97 -0.35 11.68
C ASP A 13 2.77 -0.15 10.39
N HIS A 14 2.16 0.38 9.33
CA HIS A 14 2.85 0.71 8.07
C HIS A 14 3.63 2.02 8.15
N ILE A 15 3.28 2.93 9.07
CA ILE A 15 3.88 4.28 9.14
C ILE A 15 4.63 4.57 10.44
N MET A 16 4.51 3.71 11.46
CA MET A 16 5.07 3.94 12.79
C MET A 16 6.59 4.18 12.80
N SER A 17 7.31 3.69 11.83
CA SER A 17 8.77 3.86 11.71
C SER A 17 9.19 4.94 10.72
N LEU A 18 8.26 5.66 10.08
CA LEU A 18 8.56 6.57 8.99
C LEU A 18 9.53 7.68 9.38
N ASP A 19 9.27 8.36 10.49
CA ASP A 19 10.13 9.46 10.93
C ASP A 19 11.53 8.95 11.34
N LEU A 20 11.62 7.77 11.96
CA LEU A 20 12.91 7.13 12.27
C LEU A 20 13.70 6.81 10.99
N VAL A 21 13.02 6.28 9.97
CA VAL A 21 13.62 5.99 8.66
C VAL A 21 14.09 7.30 8.00
N ARG A 22 13.26 8.34 8.00
CA ARG A 22 13.63 9.66 7.47
C ARG A 22 14.89 10.22 8.15
N GLU A 23 14.95 10.19 9.46
CA GLU A 23 16.11 10.67 10.24
C GLU A 23 17.37 9.86 9.94
N SER A 24 17.25 8.54 9.85
CA SER A 24 18.39 7.65 9.63
C SER A 24 18.99 7.76 8.24
N PHE A 25 18.21 8.17 7.23
CA PHE A 25 18.64 8.22 5.83
C PHE A 25 18.71 9.65 5.24
N GLY A 26 18.77 10.66 6.09
CA GLY A 26 18.98 12.05 5.64
C GLY A 26 17.72 12.69 5.04
N TYR A 27 16.55 12.34 5.56
CA TYR A 27 15.26 12.89 5.17
C TYR A 27 14.92 12.70 3.68
N PRO A 28 14.90 11.46 3.17
CA PRO A 28 14.43 11.21 1.82
C PRO A 28 12.97 11.64 1.67
N PRO A 29 12.56 12.09 0.46
CA PRO A 29 11.18 12.47 0.22
C PRO A 29 10.23 11.28 0.34
N VAL A 30 9.03 11.56 0.86
CA VAL A 30 7.95 10.59 1.03
C VAL A 30 6.89 10.82 -0.04
N TYR A 31 6.41 9.73 -0.62
CA TYR A 31 5.35 9.69 -1.62
C TYR A 31 4.15 8.98 -1.06
N VAL A 32 2.97 9.56 -1.22
CA VAL A 32 1.69 8.99 -0.75
C VAL A 32 0.59 9.21 -1.78
N ALA A 33 -0.53 8.52 -1.64
CA ALA A 33 -1.75 8.90 -2.35
C ALA A 33 -2.30 10.23 -1.79
N GLU A 34 -2.65 11.18 -2.65
CA GLU A 34 -3.15 12.50 -2.25
C GLU A 34 -4.35 12.41 -1.30
N SER A 35 -5.24 11.44 -1.55
CA SER A 35 -6.45 11.20 -0.75
C SER A 35 -6.17 10.82 0.71
N GLU A 36 -4.98 10.34 1.02
CA GLU A 36 -4.56 9.93 2.37
C GLU A 36 -3.45 10.80 2.96
N ALA A 37 -3.01 11.83 2.26
CA ALA A 37 -1.86 12.63 2.70
C ALA A 37 -2.03 13.21 4.11
N SER A 38 -3.25 13.64 4.48
CA SER A 38 -3.55 14.16 5.82
C SER A 38 -3.51 13.09 6.92
N TRP A 39 -3.57 11.82 6.57
CA TRP A 39 -3.61 10.73 7.55
C TRP A 39 -2.28 10.55 8.27
N LEU A 40 -1.17 10.95 7.66
CA LEU A 40 0.15 10.93 8.29
C LEU A 40 0.17 11.71 9.61
N TYR A 41 -0.60 12.78 9.71
CA TYR A 41 -0.62 13.67 10.89
C TYR A 41 -1.98 13.80 11.56
N THR A 42 -2.94 12.91 11.22
CA THR A 42 -4.28 12.88 11.80
C THR A 42 -4.53 11.51 12.44
N PRO A 43 -4.30 11.37 13.75
CA PRO A 43 -4.35 10.09 14.46
C PRO A 43 -5.67 9.33 14.33
N GLU A 44 -6.79 10.03 14.21
CA GLU A 44 -8.11 9.44 14.02
C GLU A 44 -8.23 8.74 12.66
N LEU A 45 -7.51 9.23 11.65
CA LEU A 45 -7.54 8.69 10.29
C LEU A 45 -6.52 7.58 10.07
N ASN A 46 -5.35 7.65 10.71
CA ASN A 46 -4.35 6.58 10.68
C ASN A 46 -4.54 5.54 11.79
N LEU A 47 -5.66 5.62 12.50
CA LEU A 47 -6.14 4.71 13.54
C LEU A 47 -5.26 4.63 14.81
N SER A 48 -4.18 5.38 14.92
CA SER A 48 -3.34 5.41 16.13
C SER A 48 -4.02 6.15 17.29
N GLY A 49 -4.99 7.03 17.00
CA GLY A 49 -5.76 7.78 18.00
C GLY A 49 -7.00 7.08 18.54
N LEU A 50 -7.24 5.81 18.20
CA LEU A 50 -8.41 5.09 18.67
C LEU A 50 -8.19 4.49 20.06
N ASP A 51 -9.14 4.68 20.97
CA ASP A 51 -9.09 4.21 22.36
C ASP A 51 -8.83 2.70 22.52
N ARG A 52 -9.16 1.91 21.52
CA ARG A 52 -8.93 0.44 21.50
C ARG A 52 -7.48 0.02 21.34
N HIS A 53 -6.60 0.96 20.99
CA HIS A 53 -5.17 0.74 20.77
C HIS A 53 -4.33 1.41 21.84
N ASN A 54 -4.67 1.17 23.12
CA ASN A 54 -3.97 1.76 24.28
C ASN A 54 -2.46 1.44 24.32
N ASP A 55 -1.99 0.51 23.51
CA ASP A 55 -0.59 0.08 23.44
C ASP A 55 0.21 0.77 22.34
N ILE A 56 -0.45 1.58 21.49
CA ILE A 56 0.17 2.28 20.37
C ILE A 56 0.22 3.78 20.69
N GLU A 57 1.42 4.34 20.60
CA GLU A 57 1.58 5.79 20.73
C GLU A 57 0.86 6.51 19.57
N THR A 58 0.21 7.62 19.90
CA THR A 58 -0.49 8.46 18.90
C THR A 58 0.52 8.98 17.86
N LEU A 59 0.32 8.65 16.61
CA LEU A 59 1.21 9.02 15.51
C LEU A 59 0.79 10.32 14.86
N VAL A 60 1.66 11.33 14.95
CA VAL A 60 1.57 12.61 14.24
C VAL A 60 2.89 12.80 13.49
N LEU A 61 2.92 12.37 12.24
CA LEU A 61 4.11 12.39 11.41
C LEU A 61 4.19 13.66 10.56
N LYS A 62 5.37 13.91 9.98
CA LYS A 62 5.52 15.01 9.03
C LYS A 62 4.75 14.74 7.75
N PRO A 63 4.18 15.77 7.08
CA PRO A 63 3.56 15.62 5.78
C PRO A 63 4.49 14.99 4.74
N ALA A 64 3.90 14.30 3.78
CA ALA A 64 4.63 13.83 2.59
C ALA A 64 4.98 15.01 1.67
N GLU A 65 6.11 14.89 0.97
CA GLU A 65 6.57 15.90 0.01
C GLU A 65 5.93 15.74 -1.36
N HIS A 66 5.51 14.51 -1.71
CA HIS A 66 5.00 14.20 -3.05
C HIS A 66 3.76 13.32 -3.00
N PHE A 67 2.95 13.43 -4.06
CA PHE A 67 1.80 12.56 -4.28
C PHE A 67 2.04 11.66 -5.47
N PHE A 68 1.61 10.40 -5.35
CA PHE A 68 1.64 9.47 -6.47
C PHE A 68 0.68 9.92 -7.58
N ILE A 69 1.18 9.87 -8.81
CA ILE A 69 0.36 9.97 -10.02
C ILE A 69 0.15 8.56 -10.54
N TYR A 70 -1.10 8.12 -10.64
CA TYR A 70 -1.44 6.77 -11.07
C TYR A 70 -1.02 6.53 -12.53
N TYR A 71 -0.54 5.33 -12.80
CA TYR A 71 -0.05 4.87 -14.10
C TYR A 71 1.25 5.54 -14.58
N GLU A 72 1.79 6.46 -13.81
CA GLU A 72 3.10 7.07 -14.09
C GLU A 72 4.24 6.10 -13.81
N LYS A 73 5.28 6.22 -14.64
CA LYS A 73 6.54 5.53 -14.46
C LYS A 73 7.47 6.38 -13.60
N TYR A 74 7.91 5.80 -12.50
CA TYR A 74 8.90 6.40 -11.62
C TYR A 74 10.26 5.76 -11.87
N ASP A 75 11.31 6.58 -11.79
CA ASP A 75 12.70 6.15 -11.74
C ASP A 75 13.35 6.87 -10.55
N LEU A 76 13.51 6.15 -9.46
CA LEU A 76 14.08 6.67 -8.23
C LEU A 76 15.35 5.87 -7.91
N ASP A 77 16.50 6.53 -8.05
CA ASP A 77 17.83 5.94 -7.78
C ASP A 77 18.08 4.59 -8.48
N GLY A 78 17.60 4.45 -9.71
CA GLY A 78 17.74 3.23 -10.50
C GLY A 78 16.65 2.18 -10.28
N PHE A 79 15.68 2.47 -9.41
CA PHE A 79 14.48 1.64 -9.27
C PHE A 79 13.36 2.18 -10.15
N THR A 80 12.99 1.41 -11.15
CA THR A 80 11.87 1.73 -12.05
C THR A 80 10.62 1.00 -11.62
N PHE A 81 9.51 1.73 -11.43
CA PHE A 81 8.23 1.15 -11.08
C PHE A 81 7.05 1.98 -11.60
N TYR A 82 5.88 1.37 -11.62
CA TYR A 82 4.59 2.02 -11.90
C TYR A 82 3.71 1.98 -10.66
N VAL A 83 2.85 3.00 -10.51
CA VAL A 83 1.87 3.08 -9.44
C VAL A 83 0.50 2.75 -10.00
N LEU A 84 -0.12 1.68 -9.50
CA LEU A 84 -1.46 1.27 -9.85
C LEU A 84 -2.43 1.54 -8.70
N PRO A 85 -3.61 2.14 -8.95
CA PRO A 85 -4.61 2.33 -7.91
C PRO A 85 -5.24 0.99 -7.54
N THR A 86 -5.19 0.62 -6.26
CA THR A 86 -5.85 -0.55 -5.70
C THR A 86 -6.64 -0.18 -4.43
N PRO A 87 -7.55 0.81 -4.55
CA PRO A 87 -8.33 1.28 -3.40
C PRO A 87 -9.34 0.23 -2.95
N GLY A 88 -9.80 0.37 -1.70
CA GLY A 88 -10.88 -0.44 -1.13
C GLY A 88 -10.53 -1.09 0.21
N HIS A 89 -9.27 -1.38 0.49
CA HIS A 89 -8.81 -1.52 1.87
C HIS A 89 -8.79 -0.12 2.51
N SER A 90 -8.19 0.84 1.85
CA SER A 90 -8.30 2.26 2.11
C SER A 90 -8.56 3.04 0.82
N ILE A 91 -8.97 4.30 0.91
CA ILE A 91 -9.33 5.11 -0.25
C ILE A 91 -8.15 5.41 -1.17
N GLY A 92 -6.94 5.52 -0.63
CA GLY A 92 -5.71 5.80 -1.36
C GLY A 92 -4.82 4.57 -1.58
N GLY A 93 -5.36 3.37 -1.41
CA GLY A 93 -4.60 2.14 -1.62
C GLY A 93 -3.95 2.09 -3.00
N VAL A 94 -2.65 1.82 -3.04
CA VAL A 94 -1.86 1.68 -4.28
C VAL A 94 -1.03 0.40 -4.26
N SER A 95 -0.69 -0.06 -5.45
CA SER A 95 0.28 -1.15 -5.64
C SER A 95 1.43 -0.67 -6.53
N LEU A 96 2.65 -1.04 -6.19
CA LEU A 96 3.85 -0.65 -6.93
C LEU A 96 4.36 -1.82 -7.75
N VAL A 97 4.41 -1.65 -9.07
CA VAL A 97 4.82 -2.69 -10.01
C VAL A 97 6.24 -2.45 -10.49
N PHE A 98 7.12 -3.41 -10.32
CA PHE A 98 8.53 -3.38 -10.71
C PHE A 98 8.77 -4.34 -11.90
N PRO A 99 8.68 -3.84 -13.15
CA PRO A 99 8.76 -4.70 -14.33
C PRO A 99 10.10 -5.41 -14.48
N GLU A 100 11.20 -4.74 -14.17
CA GLU A 100 12.54 -5.31 -14.28
C GLU A 100 12.80 -6.41 -13.24
N GLY A 101 12.17 -6.30 -12.07
CA GLY A 101 12.23 -7.29 -11.00
C GLY A 101 11.17 -8.39 -11.10
N HIS A 102 10.22 -8.25 -12.01
CA HIS A 102 9.06 -9.14 -12.17
C HIS A 102 8.25 -9.35 -10.88
N PHE A 103 8.02 -8.26 -10.15
CA PHE A 103 7.23 -8.33 -8.92
C PHE A 103 6.33 -7.09 -8.73
N VAL A 104 5.38 -7.23 -7.82
CA VAL A 104 4.51 -6.17 -7.35
C VAL A 104 4.48 -6.14 -5.81
N LEU A 105 4.56 -4.93 -5.26
CA LEU A 105 4.27 -4.67 -3.85
C LEU A 105 2.79 -4.29 -3.77
N SER A 106 1.96 -5.15 -3.21
CA SER A 106 0.50 -4.98 -3.22
C SER A 106 -0.05 -4.27 -1.98
N GLY A 107 0.79 -3.94 -1.00
CA GLY A 107 0.32 -3.43 0.28
C GLY A 107 -0.77 -4.34 0.86
N ASP A 108 -1.79 -3.74 1.42
CA ASP A 108 -2.93 -4.47 1.98
C ASP A 108 -4.09 -4.64 0.99
N ALA A 109 -3.79 -4.69 -0.31
CA ALA A 109 -4.81 -5.01 -1.31
C ALA A 109 -4.93 -6.54 -1.52
N LEU A 110 -3.85 -7.21 -1.93
CA LEU A 110 -3.85 -8.62 -2.32
C LEU A 110 -2.90 -9.42 -1.44
N PHE A 111 -3.41 -10.41 -0.73
CA PHE A 111 -2.67 -11.37 0.07
C PHE A 111 -2.75 -12.76 -0.56
N ARG A 112 -1.90 -13.68 -0.08
CA ARG A 112 -1.98 -15.08 -0.51
C ARG A 112 -3.31 -15.70 -0.12
N GLU A 113 -4.11 -16.05 -1.14
CA GLU A 113 -5.45 -16.62 -1.01
C GLU A 113 -6.43 -15.76 -0.18
N SER A 114 -6.15 -14.45 -0.08
CA SER A 114 -6.94 -13.50 0.68
C SER A 114 -6.85 -12.09 0.09
N ILE A 115 -7.54 -11.15 0.71
CA ILE A 115 -7.50 -9.72 0.39
C ILE A 115 -7.47 -8.90 1.69
N GLY A 116 -7.13 -7.64 1.58
CA GLY A 116 -7.20 -6.71 2.71
C GLY A 116 -8.63 -6.56 3.25
N ARG A 117 -8.74 -6.26 4.54
CA ARG A 117 -10.04 -5.99 5.16
C ARG A 117 -10.65 -4.70 4.58
N THR A 118 -11.97 -4.64 4.53
CA THR A 118 -12.73 -3.52 3.95
C THR A 118 -13.79 -2.95 4.88
N ASP A 119 -13.78 -3.37 6.14
CA ASP A 119 -14.77 -3.03 7.16
C ASP A 119 -14.44 -1.79 7.99
N LEU A 120 -13.28 -1.17 7.73
CA LEU A 120 -12.85 0.05 8.40
C LEU A 120 -13.30 1.32 7.62
N PRO A 121 -13.23 2.54 8.18
CA PRO A 121 -13.61 3.77 7.48
C PRO A 121 -12.91 3.89 6.12
N THR A 122 -13.60 4.29 5.07
CA THR A 122 -13.19 4.32 3.66
C THR A 122 -12.97 2.96 2.99
N GLY A 123 -13.14 1.84 3.72
CA GLY A 123 -13.09 0.50 3.15
C GLY A 123 -14.29 0.23 2.23
N ASN A 124 -14.04 -0.47 1.10
CA ASN A 124 -15.07 -0.83 0.13
C ASN A 124 -14.67 -2.14 -0.56
N PHE A 125 -15.42 -3.20 -0.29
CA PHE A 125 -15.15 -4.54 -0.79
C PHE A 125 -15.21 -4.60 -2.33
N ASP A 126 -16.26 -4.06 -2.93
CA ASP A 126 -16.45 -4.14 -4.39
C ASP A 126 -15.36 -3.34 -5.13
N GLN A 127 -14.95 -2.21 -4.57
CA GLN A 127 -13.86 -1.41 -5.11
C GLN A 127 -12.54 -2.15 -5.05
N LEU A 128 -12.24 -2.82 -3.94
CA LEU A 128 -11.00 -3.60 -3.78
C LEU A 128 -10.96 -4.77 -4.77
N ILE A 129 -12.03 -5.55 -4.86
CA ILE A 129 -12.11 -6.67 -5.81
C ILE A 129 -11.95 -6.17 -7.26
N THR A 130 -12.62 -5.08 -7.60
CA THR A 130 -12.53 -4.48 -8.93
C THR A 130 -11.11 -4.03 -9.23
N GLY A 131 -10.47 -3.30 -8.31
CA GLY A 131 -9.09 -2.83 -8.46
C GLY A 131 -8.10 -3.99 -8.63
N ILE A 132 -8.18 -5.02 -7.77
CA ILE A 132 -7.32 -6.20 -7.90
C ILE A 132 -7.52 -6.88 -9.27
N LYS A 133 -8.76 -7.09 -9.69
CA LYS A 133 -9.05 -7.76 -10.98
C LYS A 133 -8.58 -6.93 -12.17
N GLN A 134 -8.78 -5.63 -12.15
CA GLN A 134 -8.45 -4.75 -13.27
C GLN A 134 -6.96 -4.39 -13.33
N GLU A 135 -6.32 -4.20 -12.20
CA GLU A 135 -4.95 -3.70 -12.15
C GLU A 135 -3.93 -4.83 -11.93
N LEU A 136 -4.15 -5.71 -10.95
CA LEU A 136 -3.15 -6.70 -10.59
C LEU A 136 -3.27 -8.00 -11.38
N LEU A 137 -4.48 -8.51 -11.59
CA LEU A 137 -4.63 -9.77 -12.31
C LEU A 137 -4.35 -9.66 -13.81
N HIS A 138 -4.15 -8.47 -14.38
CA HIS A 138 -3.69 -8.29 -15.74
C HIS A 138 -2.16 -8.32 -15.88
N LEU A 139 -1.43 -8.24 -14.78
CA LEU A 139 0.01 -8.39 -14.78
C LEU A 139 0.44 -9.79 -15.26
N PRO A 140 1.67 -9.94 -15.75
CA PRO A 140 2.20 -11.23 -16.13
C PRO A 140 2.07 -12.26 -15.00
N LYS A 141 1.64 -13.46 -15.35
CA LYS A 141 1.29 -14.52 -14.40
C LYS A 141 2.45 -14.96 -13.50
N GLU A 142 3.67 -14.79 -13.98
CA GLU A 142 4.92 -15.12 -13.30
C GLU A 142 5.38 -14.07 -12.29
N TYR A 143 4.72 -12.90 -12.23
CA TYR A 143 5.10 -11.87 -11.25
C TYR A 143 4.85 -12.34 -9.83
N ASP A 144 5.87 -12.16 -9.01
CA ASP A 144 5.74 -12.31 -7.56
C ASP A 144 4.92 -11.18 -6.96
N VAL A 145 4.13 -11.50 -5.95
CA VAL A 145 3.34 -10.54 -5.18
C VAL A 145 3.87 -10.52 -3.75
N TYR A 146 4.35 -9.38 -3.32
CA TYR A 146 4.78 -9.13 -1.95
C TYR A 146 3.73 -8.25 -1.26
N PRO A 147 2.92 -8.84 -0.38
CA PRO A 147 1.89 -8.11 0.37
C PRO A 147 2.46 -7.35 1.57
N GLY A 148 1.66 -6.46 2.14
CA GLY A 148 1.98 -5.80 3.41
C GLY A 148 2.06 -6.78 4.58
N HIS A 149 1.24 -7.84 4.54
CA HIS A 149 1.19 -8.88 5.57
C HIS A 149 1.17 -10.28 4.95
N GLY A 150 1.77 -11.24 5.67
CA GLY A 150 1.76 -12.65 5.29
C GLY A 150 2.81 -13.02 4.24
N PRO A 151 2.74 -14.25 3.70
CA PRO A 151 3.73 -14.76 2.77
C PRO A 151 3.54 -14.21 1.36
N ALA A 152 4.65 -14.18 0.59
CA ALA A 152 4.61 -13.88 -0.84
C ALA A 152 3.77 -14.92 -1.61
N THR A 153 3.26 -14.49 -2.77
CA THR A 153 2.49 -15.31 -3.70
C THR A 153 2.83 -14.93 -5.15
N THR A 154 2.06 -15.37 -6.12
CA THR A 154 2.20 -14.98 -7.53
C THR A 154 0.86 -14.61 -8.14
N ILE A 155 0.88 -13.83 -9.21
CA ILE A 155 -0.34 -13.50 -9.96
C ILE A 155 -1.04 -14.78 -10.46
N ALA A 156 -0.29 -15.78 -10.94
CA ALA A 156 -0.87 -17.06 -11.36
C ALA A 156 -1.57 -17.78 -10.23
N HIS A 157 -0.96 -17.83 -9.04
CA HIS A 157 -1.54 -18.49 -7.87
C HIS A 157 -2.86 -17.83 -7.47
N GLU A 158 -2.87 -16.51 -7.36
CA GLU A 158 -4.06 -15.77 -6.93
C GLU A 158 -5.22 -15.87 -7.94
N LYS A 159 -4.94 -15.86 -9.23
CA LYS A 159 -5.96 -16.14 -10.26
C LYS A 159 -6.65 -17.50 -10.09
N MET A 160 -5.89 -18.49 -9.63
CA MET A 160 -6.37 -19.87 -9.56
C MET A 160 -7.02 -20.20 -8.21
N PHE A 161 -6.43 -19.73 -7.13
CA PHE A 161 -6.76 -20.22 -5.79
C PHE A 161 -7.39 -19.18 -4.86
N ASN A 162 -7.31 -17.88 -5.16
CA ASN A 162 -7.90 -16.88 -4.30
C ASN A 162 -9.44 -16.95 -4.32
N PRO A 163 -10.09 -17.26 -3.19
CA PRO A 163 -11.54 -17.44 -3.14
C PRO A 163 -12.34 -16.14 -3.38
N PHE A 164 -11.74 -14.98 -3.16
CA PHE A 164 -12.38 -13.68 -3.33
C PHE A 164 -12.38 -13.19 -4.78
N LEU A 165 -11.56 -13.77 -5.64
CA LEU A 165 -11.34 -13.31 -7.01
C LEU A 165 -12.01 -14.19 -8.07
N LYS A 166 -12.83 -15.14 -7.65
CA LYS A 166 -13.61 -16.02 -8.52
C LYS A 166 -14.83 -15.35 -9.08
#